data_275c0b5ced6a4f2a720d4eb6a384548c
#
_entry.id   275c0b5ced6a4f2a720d4eb6a384548c
#
_cell.length_a   1.000
_cell.length_b   1.000
_cell.length_c   1.000
_cell.angle_alpha   90.00
_cell.angle_beta   90.00
_cell.angle_gamma   90.00
#
_symmetry.space_group_name_H-M   'P 1'
#
loop_
_entity.id
_entity.type
_entity.pdbx_description
1 polymer ?
#
loop_
_entity_poly.entity_id
_entity_poly.type
_entity_poly.pdbx_seq_one_letter_code
_entity_poly.pdbx_strand_id
1 'polypeptide(L)'
;PTVAGVANTFGYGAMTNHLGDMHNSKAIIIIGANPADNHPVAMQHILKAREQNGAKIIVVDPRFTKTAAKSDLYCRIRTGTDVAFLYGMIRLIKENKWYDEKYLNDRVYGVQEIFNECEQYTPEHVENITGLPKEDLIQAATLLASADPGCLIWNQGWTQHTVGSSNTRLG
;
A
#
# COMPACT_ATOMS: atom_id res chain seq x y z
N PRO A 1 -14.06 -10.07 -3.37
CA PRO A 1 -13.10 -9.28 -4.15
C PRO A 1 -11.65 -9.69 -3.90
N THR A 2 -11.20 -9.82 -2.64
CA THR A 2 -9.81 -10.15 -2.28
C THR A 2 -9.31 -11.43 -2.98
N VAL A 3 -10.00 -12.55 -2.77
CA VAL A 3 -9.60 -13.84 -3.38
C VAL A 3 -9.57 -13.74 -4.91
N ALA A 4 -10.59 -13.11 -5.52
CA ALA A 4 -10.65 -12.96 -6.97
C ALA A 4 -9.53 -12.05 -7.51
N GLY A 5 -9.21 -10.95 -6.83
CA GLY A 5 -8.11 -10.06 -7.20
C GLY A 5 -6.75 -10.75 -7.10
N VAL A 6 -6.45 -11.31 -5.93
CA VAL A 6 -5.17 -11.99 -5.66
C VAL A 6 -4.97 -13.23 -6.55
N ALA A 7 -6.02 -14.05 -6.74
CA ALA A 7 -5.93 -15.23 -7.60
C ALA A 7 -5.68 -14.87 -9.07
N ASN A 8 -6.27 -13.77 -9.56
CA ASN A 8 -6.02 -13.30 -10.92
C ASN A 8 -4.61 -12.70 -11.10
N THR A 9 -3.98 -12.22 -10.04
CA THR A 9 -2.65 -11.59 -10.08
C THR A 9 -1.55 -12.63 -9.83
N PHE A 10 -1.70 -13.44 -8.78
CA PHE A 10 -0.68 -14.40 -8.34
C PHE A 10 -1.02 -15.87 -8.61
N GLY A 11 -2.21 -16.16 -9.14
CA GLY A 11 -2.67 -17.51 -9.41
C GLY A 11 -3.24 -18.25 -8.19
N TYR A 12 -3.16 -17.68 -6.98
CA TYR A 12 -3.66 -18.28 -5.74
C TYR A 12 -4.20 -17.21 -4.79
N GLY A 13 -5.37 -17.45 -4.21
CA GLY A 13 -6.10 -16.47 -3.40
C GLY A 13 -5.74 -16.52 -1.91
N ALA A 14 -4.48 -16.34 -1.56
CA ALA A 14 -4.00 -16.34 -0.17
C ALA A 14 -2.96 -15.24 0.07
N MET A 15 -2.65 -14.99 1.35
CA MET A 15 -1.52 -14.13 1.74
C MET A 15 -0.21 -14.65 1.13
N THR A 16 0.64 -13.73 0.69
CA THR A 16 1.95 -14.08 0.13
C THR A 16 2.97 -14.49 1.19
N ASN A 17 2.83 -13.98 2.43
CA ASN A 17 3.80 -14.13 3.50
C ASN A 17 3.17 -14.56 4.82
N HIS A 18 3.97 -15.09 5.72
CA HIS A 18 3.55 -15.36 7.09
C HIS A 18 3.47 -14.07 7.93
N LEU A 19 2.54 -14.01 8.90
CA LEU A 19 2.39 -12.82 9.76
C LEU A 19 3.67 -12.41 10.48
N GLY A 20 4.50 -13.39 10.86
CA GLY A 20 5.80 -13.16 11.49
C GLY A 20 6.79 -12.42 10.60
N ASP A 21 6.66 -12.51 9.28
CA ASP A 21 7.58 -11.84 8.34
C ASP A 21 7.47 -10.31 8.39
N MET A 22 6.34 -9.79 8.88
CA MET A 22 6.14 -8.35 9.04
C MET A 22 7.23 -7.69 9.89
N HIS A 23 7.76 -8.40 10.89
CA HIS A 23 8.79 -7.82 11.77
C HIS A 23 10.16 -7.63 11.09
N ASN A 24 10.39 -8.25 9.93
CA ASN A 24 11.63 -8.04 9.16
C ASN A 24 11.61 -6.75 8.32
N SER A 25 10.43 -6.14 8.17
CA SER A 25 10.24 -4.97 7.30
C SER A 25 10.92 -3.72 7.82
N LYS A 26 11.34 -2.84 6.88
CA LYS A 26 11.83 -1.47 7.16
C LYS A 26 10.81 -0.39 6.85
N ALA A 27 9.79 -0.69 6.05
CA ALA A 27 8.59 0.11 5.91
C ALA A 27 7.37 -0.80 5.80
N ILE A 28 6.26 -0.37 6.42
CA ILE A 28 4.99 -1.10 6.41
C ILE A 28 3.90 -0.10 6.05
N ILE A 29 3.25 -0.30 4.90
CA ILE A 29 2.05 0.45 4.54
C ILE A 29 0.81 -0.38 4.82
N ILE A 30 -0.16 0.21 5.52
CA ILE A 30 -1.40 -0.44 5.96
C ILE A 30 -2.57 0.33 5.36
N ILE A 31 -3.33 -0.30 4.46
CA ILE A 31 -4.44 0.34 3.73
C ILE A 31 -5.77 -0.31 4.08
N GLY A 32 -6.72 0.48 4.59
CA GLY A 32 -8.06 0.02 4.92
C GLY A 32 -8.10 -1.14 5.94
N ALA A 33 -7.13 -1.16 6.85
CA ALA A 33 -6.98 -2.19 7.87
C ALA A 33 -6.73 -1.59 9.26
N ASN A 34 -7.27 -2.24 10.28
CA ASN A 34 -7.10 -1.79 11.68
C ASN A 34 -6.60 -2.95 12.56
N PRO A 35 -5.38 -3.46 12.34
CA PRO A 35 -4.84 -4.59 13.09
C PRO A 35 -4.73 -4.33 14.60
N ALA A 36 -4.63 -3.09 15.05
CA ALA A 36 -4.64 -2.78 16.47
C ALA A 36 -5.94 -3.20 17.19
N ASP A 37 -7.07 -3.23 16.47
CA ASP A 37 -8.35 -3.72 17.01
C ASP A 37 -8.65 -5.16 16.59
N ASN A 38 -8.44 -5.50 15.31
CA ASN A 38 -8.91 -6.76 14.73
C ASN A 38 -7.91 -7.90 14.82
N HIS A 39 -6.63 -7.60 14.82
CA HIS A 39 -5.51 -8.56 14.78
C HIS A 39 -4.39 -8.12 15.72
N PRO A 40 -4.65 -8.01 17.04
CA PRO A 40 -3.69 -7.41 17.97
C PRO A 40 -2.34 -8.16 18.03
N VAL A 41 -2.33 -9.46 17.78
CA VAL A 41 -1.08 -10.25 17.70
C VAL A 41 -0.27 -9.87 16.45
N ALA A 42 -0.93 -9.69 15.30
CA ALA A 42 -0.25 -9.20 14.10
C ALA A 42 0.31 -7.78 14.31
N MET A 43 -0.41 -6.92 15.02
CA MET A 43 0.07 -5.58 15.38
C MET A 43 1.35 -5.62 16.22
N GLN A 44 1.56 -6.64 17.05
CA GLN A 44 2.82 -6.81 17.79
C GLN A 44 4.01 -7.03 16.84
N HIS A 45 3.85 -7.79 15.76
CA HIS A 45 4.91 -7.96 14.75
C HIS A 45 5.23 -6.66 14.04
N ILE A 46 4.22 -5.84 13.73
CA ILE A 46 4.39 -4.52 13.13
C ILE A 46 5.16 -3.57 14.08
N LEU A 47 4.77 -3.52 15.35
CA LEU A 47 5.46 -2.71 16.34
C LEU A 47 6.89 -3.18 16.60
N LYS A 48 7.11 -4.51 16.58
CA LYS A 48 8.45 -5.10 16.70
C LYS A 48 9.36 -4.70 15.53
N ALA A 49 8.84 -4.63 14.31
CA ALA A 49 9.59 -4.09 13.16
C ALA A 49 10.08 -2.67 13.41
N ARG A 50 9.23 -1.81 13.98
CA ARG A 50 9.62 -0.44 14.35
C ARG A 50 10.70 -0.42 15.42
N GLU A 51 10.56 -1.22 16.47
CA GLU A 51 11.50 -1.24 17.59
C GLU A 51 12.87 -1.81 17.20
N GLN A 52 12.90 -2.85 16.37
CA GLN A 52 14.13 -3.57 16.05
C GLN A 52 14.82 -3.08 14.76
N ASN A 53 14.03 -2.69 13.75
CA ASN A 53 14.55 -2.31 12.43
C ASN A 53 14.36 -0.83 12.11
N GLY A 54 13.75 -0.04 13.02
CA GLY A 54 13.40 1.35 12.73
C GLY A 54 12.33 1.50 11.65
N ALA A 55 11.52 0.45 11.43
CA ALA A 55 10.52 0.42 10.36
C ALA A 55 9.55 1.60 10.45
N LYS A 56 9.28 2.23 9.31
CA LYS A 56 8.28 3.31 9.19
C LYS A 56 6.91 2.70 8.92
N ILE A 57 5.92 3.14 9.70
CA ILE A 57 4.54 2.68 9.60
C ILE A 57 3.72 3.77 8.93
N ILE A 58 3.16 3.47 7.76
CA ILE A 58 2.29 4.34 6.98
C ILE A 58 0.88 3.77 7.07
N VAL A 59 -0.11 4.57 7.44
CA VAL A 59 -1.51 4.12 7.50
C VAL A 59 -2.36 4.97 6.57
N VAL A 60 -3.07 4.31 5.68
CA VAL A 60 -4.00 4.92 4.71
C VAL A 60 -5.42 4.49 5.05
N ASP A 61 -6.21 5.39 5.60
CA ASP A 61 -7.58 5.09 6.05
C ASP A 61 -8.38 6.40 6.15
N PRO A 62 -9.65 6.43 5.72
CA PRO A 62 -10.51 7.60 5.90
C PRO A 62 -10.79 7.92 7.38
N ARG A 63 -10.66 6.92 8.26
CA ARG A 63 -10.89 7.02 9.71
C ARG A 63 -9.58 6.96 10.49
N PHE A 64 -9.39 7.87 11.43
CA PHE A 64 -8.28 7.82 12.38
C PHE A 64 -8.48 6.68 13.38
N THR A 65 -7.88 5.53 13.10
CA THR A 65 -7.99 4.29 13.87
C THR A 65 -6.93 4.18 14.95
N LYS A 66 -7.04 3.18 15.85
CA LYS A 66 -5.97 2.86 16.81
C LYS A 66 -4.65 2.48 16.12
N THR A 67 -4.72 1.89 14.92
CA THR A 67 -3.56 1.61 14.09
C THR A 67 -2.95 2.91 13.56
N ALA A 68 -3.79 3.83 13.07
CA ALA A 68 -3.34 5.16 12.63
C ALA A 68 -2.65 5.96 13.75
N ALA A 69 -3.13 5.83 14.98
CA ALA A 69 -2.50 6.46 16.15
C ALA A 69 -1.08 5.94 16.46
N LYS A 70 -0.66 4.85 15.81
CA LYS A 70 0.69 4.26 15.93
C LYS A 70 1.54 4.45 14.68
N SER A 71 1.02 5.14 13.64
CA SER A 71 1.76 5.38 12.40
C SER A 71 2.79 6.51 12.56
N ASP A 72 3.81 6.46 11.71
CA ASP A 72 4.75 7.56 11.49
C ASP A 72 4.18 8.56 10.47
N LEU A 73 3.34 8.05 9.53
CA LEU A 73 2.60 8.85 8.56
C LEU A 73 1.16 8.35 8.47
N TYR A 74 0.20 9.24 8.65
CA TYR A 74 -1.23 8.97 8.48
C TYR A 74 -1.77 9.69 7.25
N CYS A 75 -2.13 8.91 6.24
CA CYS A 75 -2.71 9.40 4.98
C CYS A 75 -4.23 9.27 5.05
N ARG A 76 -4.93 10.38 5.27
CA ARG A 76 -6.39 10.40 5.26
C ARG A 76 -6.92 10.64 3.86
N ILE A 77 -7.46 9.60 3.24
CA ILE A 77 -8.09 9.67 1.92
C ILE A 77 -9.62 9.71 2.03
N ARG A 78 -10.31 10.23 1.01
CA ARG A 78 -11.76 10.07 0.87
C ARG A 78 -12.09 8.61 0.59
N THR A 79 -13.21 8.12 1.15
CA THR A 79 -13.66 6.74 0.91
C THR A 79 -13.87 6.48 -0.59
N GLY A 80 -13.34 5.36 -1.09
CA GLY A 80 -13.47 4.95 -2.48
C GLY A 80 -12.46 5.57 -3.44
N THR A 81 -11.43 6.24 -2.94
CA THR A 81 -10.36 6.86 -3.76
C THR A 81 -9.03 6.11 -3.70
N ASP A 82 -9.05 4.89 -3.21
CA ASP A 82 -7.88 4.02 -3.03
C ASP A 82 -7.09 3.83 -4.34
N VAL A 83 -7.79 3.61 -5.46
CA VAL A 83 -7.18 3.44 -6.79
C VAL A 83 -6.37 4.66 -7.19
N ALA A 84 -6.89 5.87 -6.97
CA ALA A 84 -6.17 7.10 -7.29
C ALA A 84 -4.90 7.25 -6.44
N PHE A 85 -4.97 6.91 -5.14
CA PHE A 85 -3.81 6.89 -4.27
C PHE A 85 -2.74 5.93 -4.77
N LEU A 86 -3.11 4.69 -5.14
CA LEU A 86 -2.18 3.68 -5.62
C LEU A 86 -1.53 4.07 -6.96
N TYR A 87 -2.31 4.55 -7.92
CA TYR A 87 -1.75 5.02 -9.19
C TYR A 87 -0.81 6.21 -8.99
N GLY A 88 -1.12 7.11 -8.05
CA GLY A 88 -0.20 8.19 -7.67
C GLY A 88 1.12 7.67 -7.10
N MET A 89 1.07 6.65 -6.24
CA MET A 89 2.26 5.97 -5.71
C MET A 89 3.08 5.32 -6.84
N ILE A 90 2.41 4.54 -7.72
CA ILE A 90 3.06 3.87 -8.86
C ILE A 90 3.71 4.89 -9.79
N ARG A 91 3.03 6.01 -10.08
CA ARG A 91 3.60 7.09 -10.89
C ARG A 91 4.90 7.63 -10.29
N LEU A 92 4.90 7.97 -9.00
CA LEU A 92 6.10 8.47 -8.31
C LEU A 92 7.23 7.45 -8.31
N ILE A 93 6.93 6.17 -8.09
CA ILE A 93 7.91 5.08 -8.16
C ILE A 93 8.50 4.96 -9.58
N LYS A 94 7.66 5.06 -10.62
CA LYS A 94 8.07 5.03 -12.01
C LYS A 94 8.97 6.22 -12.37
N GLU A 95 8.52 7.45 -12.07
CA GLU A 95 9.25 8.68 -12.40
C GLU A 95 10.65 8.73 -11.77
N ASN A 96 10.76 8.24 -10.54
CA ASN A 96 12.03 8.21 -9.80
C ASN A 96 12.84 6.93 -10.02
N LYS A 97 12.32 5.97 -10.81
CA LYS A 97 12.95 4.66 -11.06
C LYS A 97 13.25 3.88 -9.78
N TRP A 98 12.33 3.92 -8.82
CA TRP A 98 12.42 3.22 -7.54
C TRP A 98 11.89 1.78 -7.60
N TYR A 99 12.07 1.10 -8.71
CA TYR A 99 11.62 -0.28 -8.93
C TYR A 99 12.77 -1.17 -9.41
N ASP A 100 12.66 -2.46 -9.15
CA ASP A 100 13.59 -3.46 -9.68
C ASP A 100 13.21 -3.79 -11.12
N GLU A 101 13.92 -3.22 -12.08
CA GLU A 101 13.68 -3.41 -13.51
C GLU A 101 13.82 -4.88 -13.93
N LYS A 102 14.79 -5.60 -13.35
CA LYS A 102 14.98 -7.01 -13.64
C LYS A 102 13.79 -7.83 -13.16
N TYR A 103 13.33 -7.58 -11.94
CA TYR A 103 12.16 -8.27 -11.40
C TYR A 103 10.91 -8.00 -12.25
N LEU A 104 10.66 -6.75 -12.63
CA LEU A 104 9.52 -6.39 -13.47
C LEU A 104 9.56 -7.12 -14.82
N ASN A 105 10.71 -7.14 -15.49
CA ASN A 105 10.86 -7.79 -16.78
C ASN A 105 10.75 -9.32 -16.71
N ASP A 106 11.28 -9.93 -15.64
CA ASP A 106 11.33 -11.38 -15.50
C ASP A 106 10.04 -11.99 -14.94
N ARG A 107 9.27 -11.23 -14.15
CA ARG A 107 8.20 -11.76 -13.28
C ARG A 107 6.85 -11.10 -13.43
N VAL A 108 6.75 -9.92 -14.02
CA VAL A 108 5.49 -9.16 -14.05
C VAL A 108 5.01 -8.97 -15.49
N TYR A 109 3.77 -9.39 -15.75
CA TYR A 109 3.10 -9.17 -17.03
C TYR A 109 2.24 -7.90 -16.97
N GLY A 110 2.21 -7.11 -18.04
CA GLY A 110 1.32 -5.95 -18.15
C GLY A 110 1.82 -4.67 -17.46
N VAL A 111 3.12 -4.58 -17.13
CA VAL A 111 3.70 -3.41 -16.46
C VAL A 111 3.52 -2.13 -17.26
N GLN A 112 3.66 -2.22 -18.60
CA GLN A 112 3.58 -1.04 -19.46
C GLN A 112 2.18 -0.42 -19.47
N GLU A 113 1.14 -1.25 -19.43
CA GLU A 113 -0.26 -0.81 -19.35
C GLU A 113 -0.51 -0.04 -18.04
N ILE A 114 -0.02 -0.56 -16.92
CA ILE A 114 -0.09 0.13 -15.62
C ILE A 114 0.68 1.46 -15.65
N PHE A 115 1.88 1.45 -16.23
CA PHE A 115 2.70 2.65 -16.35
C PHE A 115 2.09 3.71 -17.26
N ASN A 116 1.36 3.31 -18.29
CA ASN A 116 0.62 4.25 -19.15
C ASN A 116 -0.60 4.81 -18.40
N GLU A 117 -1.34 3.96 -17.70
CA GLU A 117 -2.52 4.38 -16.95
C GLU A 117 -2.18 5.35 -15.81
N CYS A 118 -1.07 5.16 -15.12
CA CYS A 118 -0.68 6.02 -14.00
C CYS A 118 -0.25 7.45 -14.42
N GLU A 119 0.00 7.72 -15.72
CA GLU A 119 0.45 9.04 -16.20
C GLU A 119 -0.52 10.18 -15.85
N GLN A 120 -1.81 9.92 -15.81
CA GLN A 120 -2.80 10.93 -15.46
C GLN A 120 -2.86 11.26 -13.97
N TYR A 121 -2.31 10.38 -13.10
CA TYR A 121 -2.38 10.53 -11.65
C TYR A 121 -1.20 11.34 -11.10
N THR A 122 -1.10 12.62 -11.51
CA THR A 122 -0.12 13.53 -10.89
C THR A 122 -0.43 13.73 -9.41
N PRO A 123 0.55 14.10 -8.58
CA PRO A 123 0.32 14.37 -7.16
C PRO A 123 -0.82 15.37 -6.92
N GLU A 124 -0.93 16.41 -7.72
CA GLU A 124 -2.01 17.40 -7.66
C GLU A 124 -3.37 16.81 -8.05
N HIS A 125 -3.40 15.93 -9.05
CA HIS A 125 -4.63 15.24 -9.46
C HIS A 125 -5.11 14.27 -8.37
N VAL A 126 -4.17 13.52 -7.78
CA VAL A 126 -4.46 12.63 -6.65
C VAL A 126 -4.98 13.41 -5.44
N GLU A 127 -4.36 14.55 -5.11
CA GLU A 127 -4.82 15.42 -4.03
C GLU A 127 -6.27 15.88 -4.26
N ASN A 128 -6.61 16.30 -5.48
CA ASN A 128 -7.97 16.72 -5.82
C ASN A 128 -9.00 15.58 -5.64
N ILE A 129 -8.65 14.35 -6.02
CA ILE A 129 -9.53 13.18 -5.90
C ILE A 129 -9.63 12.73 -4.45
N THR A 130 -8.49 12.51 -3.81
CA THR A 130 -8.41 11.86 -2.49
C THR A 130 -8.61 12.81 -1.32
N GLY A 131 -8.29 14.09 -1.52
CA GLY A 131 -8.21 15.08 -0.45
C GLY A 131 -6.97 14.93 0.44
N LEU A 132 -6.03 14.04 0.07
CA LEU A 132 -4.74 13.88 0.72
C LEU A 132 -3.76 14.93 0.20
N PRO A 133 -3.06 15.70 1.03
CA PRO A 133 -2.01 16.61 0.58
C PRO A 133 -0.98 15.86 -0.27
N LYS A 134 -0.57 16.44 -1.38
CA LYS A 134 0.40 15.81 -2.30
C LYS A 134 1.74 15.52 -1.62
N GLU A 135 2.13 16.30 -0.65
CA GLU A 135 3.34 16.11 0.15
C GLU A 135 3.30 14.78 0.92
N ASP A 136 2.13 14.42 1.46
CA ASP A 136 1.93 13.16 2.19
C ASP A 136 1.98 11.96 1.23
N LEU A 137 1.44 12.10 0.01
CA LEU A 137 1.56 11.08 -1.04
C LEU A 137 3.03 10.85 -1.42
N ILE A 138 3.78 11.94 -1.65
CA ILE A 138 5.20 11.87 -2.00
C ILE A 138 6.00 11.25 -0.85
N GLN A 139 5.70 11.63 0.38
CA GLN A 139 6.35 11.07 1.57
C GLN A 139 6.05 9.57 1.71
N ALA A 140 4.80 9.14 1.50
CA ALA A 140 4.42 7.72 1.55
C ALA A 140 5.18 6.91 0.50
N ALA A 141 5.24 7.39 -0.74
CA ALA A 141 5.97 6.73 -1.83
C ALA A 141 7.47 6.64 -1.52
N THR A 142 8.07 7.72 -1.03
CA THR A 142 9.50 7.77 -0.69
C THR A 142 9.84 6.79 0.44
N LEU A 143 9.04 6.78 1.52
CA LEU A 143 9.25 5.89 2.66
C LEU A 143 9.15 4.41 2.26
N LEU A 144 8.18 4.07 1.41
CA LEU A 144 8.00 2.69 0.95
C LEU A 144 9.12 2.27 0.00
N ALA A 145 9.45 3.10 -1.00
CA ALA A 145 10.45 2.80 -2.01
C ALA A 145 11.89 2.76 -1.47
N SER A 146 12.19 3.50 -0.40
CA SER A 146 13.51 3.48 0.26
C SER A 146 13.71 2.25 1.18
N ALA A 147 12.69 1.43 1.36
CA ALA A 147 12.71 0.31 2.31
C ALA A 147 12.88 -1.03 1.61
N ASP A 148 13.91 -1.76 2.00
CA ASP A 148 14.15 -3.13 1.59
C ASP A 148 14.45 -3.99 2.85
N PRO A 149 13.54 -4.89 3.21
CA PRO A 149 12.23 -5.15 2.60
C PRO A 149 11.12 -4.19 3.03
N GLY A 150 10.18 -3.93 2.13
CA GLY A 150 8.90 -3.27 2.39
C GLY A 150 7.76 -4.27 2.55
N CYS A 151 6.68 -3.88 3.23
CA CYS A 151 5.48 -4.71 3.41
C CYS A 151 4.21 -3.90 3.13
N LEU A 152 3.30 -4.48 2.36
CA LEU A 152 1.96 -3.95 2.13
C LEU A 152 0.92 -4.83 2.84
N ILE A 153 0.11 -4.21 3.68
CA ILE A 153 -0.99 -4.85 4.40
C ILE A 153 -2.29 -4.18 4.02
N TRP A 154 -3.28 -4.96 3.59
CA TRP A 154 -4.62 -4.45 3.36
C TRP A 154 -5.68 -5.36 3.96
N ASN A 155 -6.91 -4.84 4.09
CA ASN A 155 -8.05 -5.60 4.56
C ASN A 155 -9.34 -5.11 3.87
N GLN A 156 -10.47 -5.41 4.45
CA GLN A 156 -11.80 -5.18 3.87
C GLN A 156 -12.12 -3.69 3.62
N GLY A 157 -11.50 -2.76 4.33
CA GLY A 157 -11.65 -1.33 4.06
C GLY A 157 -11.22 -0.94 2.65
N TRP A 158 -10.29 -1.69 2.06
CA TRP A 158 -9.88 -1.54 0.68
C TRP A 158 -10.67 -2.43 -0.29
N THR A 159 -10.96 -3.68 0.08
CA THR A 159 -11.53 -4.68 -0.83
C THR A 159 -13.05 -4.72 -0.89
N GLN A 160 -13.75 -4.15 0.09
CA GLN A 160 -15.22 -4.15 0.18
C GLN A 160 -15.84 -2.92 -0.51
N HIS A 161 -15.39 -2.63 -1.72
CA HIS A 161 -15.93 -1.60 -2.61
C HIS A 161 -16.49 -2.22 -3.89
N THR A 162 -17.28 -1.46 -4.64
CA THR A 162 -17.78 -1.86 -5.97
C THR A 162 -16.63 -2.21 -6.92
N VAL A 163 -15.49 -1.54 -6.77
CA VAL A 163 -14.25 -1.78 -7.52
C VAL A 163 -13.21 -2.60 -6.75
N GLY A 164 -13.62 -3.32 -5.72
CA GLY A 164 -12.71 -4.01 -4.80
C GLY A 164 -11.77 -5.03 -5.45
N SER A 165 -12.20 -5.69 -6.53
CA SER A 165 -11.32 -6.59 -7.30
C SER A 165 -10.21 -5.83 -8.03
N SER A 166 -10.51 -4.63 -8.53
CA SER A 166 -9.52 -3.75 -9.15
C SER A 166 -8.54 -3.21 -8.11
N ASN A 167 -9.04 -2.76 -6.95
CA ASN A 167 -8.21 -2.34 -5.84
C ASN A 167 -7.17 -3.42 -5.48
N THR A 168 -7.61 -4.68 -5.39
CA THR A 168 -6.74 -5.80 -5.00
C THR A 168 -5.68 -6.13 -6.08
N ARG A 169 -5.96 -5.86 -7.36
CA ARG A 169 -4.99 -6.08 -8.44
C ARG A 169 -3.89 -5.03 -8.48
N LEU A 170 -4.19 -3.82 -8.03
CA LEU A 170 -3.24 -2.70 -8.01
C LEU A 170 -2.29 -2.74 -6.80
N GLY A 171 -2.72 -3.33 -5.70
CA GLY A 171 -1.88 -3.53 -4.52
C GLY A 171 -0.87 -4.62 -4.67
#